data_b3993b92524dcbc1355fc0b8cd8a2723
#
_entry.id   b3993b92524dcbc1355fc0b8cd8a2723
#
_cell.length_a   1.000
_cell.length_b   1.000
_cell.length_c   1.000
_cell.angle_alpha   90.00
_cell.angle_beta   90.00
_cell.angle_gamma   90.00
#
_symmetry.space_group_name_H-M   'P 1'
#
loop_
_entity.id
_entity.type
_entity.pdbx_description
1 polymer ?
#
loop_
_entity_poly.entity_id
_entity_poly.type
_entity_poly.pdbx_seq_one_letter_code
_entity_poly.pdbx_strand_id
1 'polypeptide(L)'
;MNKESPNIRIIDIAEMAGVSVGTVDRVIHNRGRVSEENEKKVRAILEKANYQPNLMARSLASKKQYHFLATNPSFKPGEYWEAISEGIDKAASETELYNVNVTKLFFDQYDNHTFDAIVRTLFDEEDIDGVLIATLFTDSVVRLSRELDARDIPYVYVDSNIVGEHQLAYFGTESYDAGFIAAKLLMSQLGSHSDILISRIVHSGKNDSNQGKNRKEGFCQYLTEQGFEGNIHEVELRIDDTDYNFARLDEIFRANPRIEGAVIFNSTCYILGNYLKERGLENVKLVGYDLIGKNTQL
;
A
#
# COMPACT_ATOMS: atom_id res chain seq x y z
N MET A 1 -31.91 19.33 -1.08
CA MET A 1 -32.59 18.69 0.05
C MET A 1 -32.51 17.17 -0.16
N ASN A 2 -31.50 16.52 0.41
CA ASN A 2 -31.42 15.07 0.45
C ASN A 2 -32.47 14.58 1.44
N LYS A 3 -33.49 13.86 0.96
CA LYS A 3 -34.37 13.09 1.82
C LYS A 3 -33.54 11.91 2.34
N GLU A 4 -33.19 11.94 3.62
CA GLU A 4 -32.73 10.75 4.34
C GLU A 4 -33.82 9.69 4.19
N SER A 5 -33.49 8.60 3.51
CA SER A 5 -34.35 7.42 3.49
C SER A 5 -34.44 6.92 4.93
N PRO A 6 -35.62 6.64 5.48
CA PRO A 6 -35.73 6.12 6.83
C PRO A 6 -34.94 4.82 6.95
N ASN A 7 -34.07 4.76 7.95
CA ASN A 7 -33.19 3.62 8.21
C ASN A 7 -34.10 2.43 8.62
N ILE A 8 -34.52 1.61 7.62
CA ILE A 8 -35.43 0.48 7.85
C ILE A 8 -34.69 -0.60 8.65
N ARG A 9 -35.29 -1.12 9.70
CA ARG A 9 -34.70 -2.13 10.58
C ARG A 9 -35.11 -3.53 10.15
N ILE A 10 -34.34 -4.52 10.54
CA ILE A 10 -34.65 -5.94 10.26
C ILE A 10 -36.07 -6.32 10.74
N ILE A 11 -36.53 -5.76 11.87
CA ILE A 11 -37.86 -6.01 12.40
C ILE A 11 -38.95 -5.47 11.47
N ASP A 12 -38.74 -4.30 10.88
CA ASP A 12 -39.68 -3.67 9.97
C ASP A 12 -39.79 -4.51 8.66
N ILE A 13 -38.66 -5.06 8.18
CA ILE A 13 -38.62 -5.98 7.02
C ILE A 13 -39.36 -7.30 7.34
N ALA A 14 -39.18 -7.83 8.55
CA ALA A 14 -39.85 -9.05 9.00
C ALA A 14 -41.39 -8.86 9.02
N GLU A 15 -41.86 -7.72 9.53
CA GLU A 15 -43.28 -7.33 9.53
C GLU A 15 -43.81 -7.18 8.10
N MET A 16 -43.09 -6.46 7.23
CA MET A 16 -43.50 -6.28 5.82
C MET A 16 -43.54 -7.61 5.03
N ALA A 17 -42.67 -8.54 5.33
CA ALA A 17 -42.61 -9.84 4.68
C ALA A 17 -43.56 -10.89 5.30
N GLY A 18 -44.11 -10.61 6.49
CA GLY A 18 -44.92 -11.56 7.25
C GLY A 18 -44.15 -12.77 7.75
N VAL A 19 -42.86 -12.58 8.11
CA VAL A 19 -41.96 -13.65 8.56
C VAL A 19 -41.29 -13.28 9.89
N SER A 20 -40.62 -14.24 10.51
CA SER A 20 -39.83 -13.94 11.71
C SER A 20 -38.53 -13.15 11.39
N VAL A 21 -38.03 -12.37 12.35
CA VAL A 21 -36.73 -11.68 12.26
C VAL A 21 -35.61 -12.68 11.94
N GLY A 22 -35.65 -13.88 12.53
CA GLY A 22 -34.69 -14.95 12.25
C GLY A 22 -34.75 -15.47 10.80
N THR A 23 -35.93 -15.38 10.16
CA THR A 23 -36.05 -15.72 8.72
C THR A 23 -35.39 -14.66 7.86
N VAL A 24 -35.61 -13.39 8.17
CA VAL A 24 -34.94 -12.26 7.47
C VAL A 24 -33.41 -12.36 7.63
N ASP A 25 -32.91 -12.61 8.84
CA ASP A 25 -31.48 -12.79 9.09
C ASP A 25 -30.88 -13.93 8.27
N ARG A 26 -31.57 -15.08 8.15
CA ARG A 26 -31.12 -16.21 7.31
C ARG A 26 -31.06 -15.83 5.83
N VAL A 27 -32.02 -15.09 5.33
CA VAL A 27 -32.03 -14.62 3.93
C VAL A 27 -30.90 -13.64 3.66
N ILE A 28 -30.69 -12.66 4.54
CA ILE A 28 -29.59 -11.69 4.42
C ILE A 28 -28.24 -12.37 4.35
N HIS A 29 -28.03 -13.41 5.18
CA HIS A 29 -26.75 -14.11 5.32
C HIS A 29 -26.66 -15.43 4.55
N ASN A 30 -27.60 -15.75 3.67
CA ASN A 30 -27.63 -16.98 2.87
C ASN A 30 -27.45 -18.27 3.71
N ARG A 31 -27.99 -18.31 4.95
CA ARG A 31 -27.78 -19.43 5.88
C ARG A 31 -28.72 -20.64 5.63
N GLY A 32 -29.47 -20.64 4.52
CA GLY A 32 -30.37 -21.71 4.13
C GLY A 32 -31.57 -21.93 5.05
N ARG A 33 -32.34 -23.01 4.82
CA ARG A 33 -33.54 -23.39 5.59
C ARG A 33 -34.66 -22.36 5.62
N VAL A 34 -34.82 -21.58 4.51
CA VAL A 34 -35.94 -20.69 4.26
C VAL A 34 -36.66 -21.20 3.02
N SER A 35 -38.02 -21.18 3.02
CA SER A 35 -38.77 -21.56 1.83
C SER A 35 -38.52 -20.55 0.69
N GLU A 36 -38.51 -21.03 -0.56
CA GLU A 36 -38.30 -20.16 -1.73
C GLU A 36 -39.26 -18.97 -1.79
N GLU A 37 -40.52 -19.19 -1.37
CA GLU A 37 -41.52 -18.13 -1.31
C GLU A 37 -41.12 -17.02 -0.34
N ASN A 38 -40.71 -17.37 0.87
CA ASN A 38 -40.31 -16.41 1.89
C ASN A 38 -39.00 -15.72 1.51
N GLU A 39 -38.06 -16.45 0.92
CA GLU A 39 -36.81 -15.86 0.42
C GLU A 39 -37.06 -14.80 -0.64
N LYS A 40 -37.92 -15.10 -1.64
CA LYS A 40 -38.28 -14.13 -2.69
C LYS A 40 -38.97 -12.89 -2.11
N LYS A 41 -39.91 -13.05 -1.14
CA LYS A 41 -40.56 -11.92 -0.49
C LYS A 41 -39.58 -11.03 0.26
N VAL A 42 -38.68 -11.62 1.05
CA VAL A 42 -37.70 -10.85 1.82
C VAL A 42 -36.71 -10.15 0.91
N ARG A 43 -36.18 -10.82 -0.12
CA ARG A 43 -35.23 -10.21 -1.08
C ARG A 43 -35.87 -9.02 -1.83
N ALA A 44 -37.12 -9.14 -2.27
CA ALA A 44 -37.83 -8.05 -2.92
C ALA A 44 -38.01 -6.81 -2.02
N ILE A 45 -38.25 -7.04 -0.72
CA ILE A 45 -38.37 -5.94 0.26
C ILE A 45 -37.01 -5.31 0.54
N LEU A 46 -35.95 -6.12 0.71
CA LEU A 46 -34.58 -5.63 0.90
C LEU A 46 -34.13 -4.75 -0.26
N GLU A 47 -34.38 -5.18 -1.49
CA GLU A 47 -34.04 -4.46 -2.71
C GLU A 47 -34.83 -3.14 -2.81
N LYS A 48 -36.18 -3.21 -2.63
CA LYS A 48 -37.05 -2.03 -2.68
C LYS A 48 -36.72 -0.99 -1.62
N ALA A 49 -36.29 -1.44 -0.45
CA ALA A 49 -35.91 -0.59 0.68
C ALA A 49 -34.46 -0.10 0.59
N ASN A 50 -33.67 -0.56 -0.39
CA ASN A 50 -32.23 -0.34 -0.45
C ASN A 50 -31.55 -0.63 0.91
N TYR A 51 -31.97 -1.75 1.53
CA TYR A 51 -31.54 -2.09 2.87
C TYR A 51 -30.04 -2.39 2.90
N GLN A 52 -29.33 -1.66 3.74
CA GLN A 52 -27.94 -1.98 4.09
C GLN A 52 -27.89 -2.43 5.55
N PRO A 53 -27.24 -3.59 5.83
CA PRO A 53 -27.05 -4.04 7.19
C PRO A 53 -26.39 -2.96 8.04
N ASN A 54 -27.00 -2.59 9.16
CA ASN A 54 -26.39 -1.67 10.09
C ASN A 54 -25.26 -2.39 10.85
N LEU A 55 -24.03 -2.20 10.41
CA LEU A 55 -22.86 -2.82 11.02
C LEU A 55 -22.68 -2.41 12.49
N MET A 56 -23.06 -1.17 12.86
CA MET A 56 -23.03 -0.71 14.25
C MET A 56 -24.02 -1.50 15.12
N ALA A 57 -25.27 -1.64 14.68
CA ALA A 57 -26.26 -2.41 15.43
C ALA A 57 -25.84 -3.89 15.58
N ARG A 58 -25.20 -4.44 14.56
CA ARG A 58 -24.68 -5.80 14.56
C ARG A 58 -23.47 -5.93 15.50
N SER A 59 -22.53 -5.00 15.48
CA SER A 59 -21.37 -4.98 16.38
C SER A 59 -21.79 -4.83 17.83
N LEU A 60 -22.71 -3.92 18.13
CA LEU A 60 -23.27 -3.75 19.48
C LEU A 60 -24.02 -4.99 19.98
N ALA A 61 -24.62 -5.78 19.08
CA ALA A 61 -25.28 -7.06 19.41
C ALA A 61 -24.29 -8.23 19.50
N SER A 62 -23.13 -8.13 18.89
CA SER A 62 -22.06 -9.13 18.90
C SER A 62 -21.13 -8.88 20.09
N LYS A 63 -20.83 -9.93 20.85
CA LYS A 63 -19.78 -9.87 21.89
C LYS A 63 -18.40 -10.22 21.33
N LYS A 64 -18.30 -10.50 20.02
CA LYS A 64 -17.03 -10.85 19.39
C LYS A 64 -16.17 -9.59 19.28
N GLN A 65 -14.96 -9.66 19.80
CA GLN A 65 -13.88 -8.71 19.49
C GLN A 65 -13.11 -9.22 18.29
N TYR A 66 -12.71 -8.31 17.43
CA TYR A 66 -11.87 -8.63 16.28
C TYR A 66 -10.47 -8.07 16.55
N HIS A 67 -9.46 -8.92 16.34
CA HIS A 67 -8.08 -8.55 16.51
C HIS A 67 -7.32 -8.65 15.19
N PHE A 68 -6.87 -7.50 14.69
CA PHE A 68 -6.04 -7.41 13.50
C PHE A 68 -4.62 -7.03 13.86
N LEU A 69 -3.66 -7.63 13.18
CA LEU A 69 -2.25 -7.24 13.28
C LEU A 69 -1.86 -6.43 12.03
N ALA A 70 -0.99 -5.45 12.20
CA ALA A 70 -0.46 -4.67 11.09
C ALA A 70 1.06 -4.61 11.21
N THR A 71 1.77 -5.25 10.30
CA THR A 71 3.23 -5.09 10.21
C THR A 71 3.52 -3.74 9.57
N ASN A 72 4.33 -2.92 10.22
CA ASN A 72 4.70 -1.59 9.73
C ASN A 72 6.20 -1.36 9.92
N PRO A 73 6.92 -0.95 8.86
CA PRO A 73 8.30 -0.53 9.04
C PRO A 73 8.43 0.63 10.03
N SER A 74 9.45 0.59 10.84
CA SER A 74 9.83 1.72 11.70
C SER A 74 10.23 2.91 10.83
N PHE A 75 9.92 4.13 11.30
CA PHE A 75 10.10 5.35 10.53
C PHE A 75 10.61 6.49 11.42
N LYS A 76 11.22 7.50 10.79
CA LYS A 76 11.50 8.81 11.37
C LYS A 76 10.37 9.78 10.98
N PRO A 77 10.12 10.87 11.73
CA PRO A 77 9.13 11.88 11.37
C PRO A 77 9.31 12.41 9.95
N GLY A 78 8.21 12.48 9.20
CA GLY A 78 8.17 12.92 7.80
C GLY A 78 8.53 11.85 6.78
N GLU A 79 8.70 10.58 7.17
CA GLU A 79 8.95 9.48 6.24
C GLU A 79 7.66 8.80 5.77
N TYR A 80 7.74 8.09 4.65
CA TYR A 80 6.61 7.43 4.00
C TYR A 80 5.79 6.52 4.94
N TRP A 81 6.47 5.72 5.76
CA TRP A 81 5.81 4.76 6.65
C TRP A 81 5.08 5.39 7.84
N GLU A 82 5.38 6.67 8.16
CA GLU A 82 4.59 7.44 9.11
C GLU A 82 3.15 7.63 8.61
N ALA A 83 2.98 8.08 7.37
CA ALA A 83 1.67 8.30 6.78
C ALA A 83 0.84 7.00 6.71
N ILE A 84 1.46 5.85 6.42
CA ILE A 84 0.79 4.55 6.47
C ILE A 84 0.38 4.21 7.90
N SER A 85 1.27 4.41 8.88
CA SER A 85 0.99 4.16 10.29
C SER A 85 -0.14 5.04 10.81
N GLU A 86 -0.18 6.33 10.46
CA GLU A 86 -1.27 7.24 10.81
C GLU A 86 -2.61 6.82 10.16
N GLY A 87 -2.58 6.34 8.92
CA GLY A 87 -3.75 5.77 8.27
C GLY A 87 -4.32 4.56 9.00
N ILE A 88 -3.46 3.67 9.49
CA ILE A 88 -3.83 2.52 10.32
C ILE A 88 -4.45 2.99 11.65
N ASP A 89 -3.84 3.96 12.34
CA ASP A 89 -4.36 4.51 13.60
C ASP A 89 -5.74 5.14 13.41
N LYS A 90 -5.90 5.90 12.34
CA LYS A 90 -7.19 6.50 12.00
C LYS A 90 -8.26 5.44 11.74
N ALA A 91 -7.96 4.42 10.95
CA ALA A 91 -8.89 3.32 10.68
C ALA A 91 -9.22 2.55 11.96
N ALA A 92 -8.23 2.29 12.83
CA ALA A 92 -8.45 1.65 14.12
C ALA A 92 -9.41 2.46 15.00
N SER A 93 -9.21 3.78 15.11
CA SER A 93 -10.09 4.67 15.86
C SER A 93 -11.52 4.70 15.29
N GLU A 94 -11.67 4.77 13.97
CA GLU A 94 -12.99 4.77 13.31
C GLU A 94 -13.74 3.43 13.46
N THR A 95 -13.01 2.34 13.67
CA THR A 95 -13.57 0.98 13.80
C THR A 95 -13.69 0.48 15.23
N GLU A 96 -13.26 1.23 16.23
CA GLU A 96 -13.35 0.87 17.65
C GLU A 96 -14.79 0.53 18.08
N LEU A 97 -15.77 1.29 17.60
CA LEU A 97 -17.21 1.04 17.86
C LEU A 97 -17.70 -0.31 17.29
N TYR A 98 -16.94 -0.95 16.42
CA TYR A 98 -17.23 -2.27 15.85
C TYR A 98 -16.50 -3.41 16.58
N ASN A 99 -15.95 -3.13 17.77
CA ASN A 99 -15.12 -4.05 18.54
C ASN A 99 -13.88 -4.53 17.75
N VAL A 100 -13.30 -3.66 16.95
CA VAL A 100 -12.07 -3.92 16.21
C VAL A 100 -10.89 -3.35 16.99
N ASN A 101 -9.89 -4.18 17.23
CA ASN A 101 -8.59 -3.80 17.76
C ASN A 101 -7.51 -4.04 16.72
N VAL A 102 -6.58 -3.10 16.57
CA VAL A 102 -5.45 -3.22 15.65
C VAL A 102 -4.16 -3.05 16.42
N THR A 103 -3.31 -4.08 16.40
CA THR A 103 -1.96 -4.04 16.98
C THR A 103 -0.93 -3.84 15.88
N LYS A 104 -0.11 -2.78 15.99
CA LYS A 104 1.00 -2.53 15.05
C LYS A 104 2.26 -3.23 15.51
N LEU A 105 2.90 -3.97 14.61
CA LEU A 105 4.16 -4.68 14.81
C LEU A 105 5.24 -4.00 13.98
N PHE A 106 6.17 -3.31 14.64
CA PHE A 106 7.21 -2.52 13.99
C PHE A 106 8.47 -3.31 13.73
N PHE A 107 9.05 -3.18 12.53
CA PHE A 107 10.31 -3.80 12.13
C PHE A 107 11.22 -2.78 11.42
N ASP A 108 12.51 -3.05 11.39
CA ASP A 108 13.46 -2.23 10.64
C ASP A 108 13.33 -2.49 9.14
N GLN A 109 12.99 -1.46 8.36
CA GLN A 109 12.83 -1.53 6.91
C GLN A 109 14.10 -1.95 6.16
N TYR A 110 15.25 -1.93 6.82
CA TYR A 110 16.55 -2.29 6.27
C TYR A 110 17.09 -3.62 6.79
N ASP A 111 16.45 -4.23 7.78
CA ASP A 111 16.86 -5.51 8.35
C ASP A 111 15.74 -6.55 8.37
N ASN A 112 15.84 -7.51 7.42
CA ASN A 112 14.89 -8.61 7.29
C ASN A 112 14.79 -9.48 8.55
N HIS A 113 15.87 -9.59 9.34
CA HIS A 113 15.83 -10.39 10.56
C HIS A 113 14.82 -9.86 11.58
N THR A 114 14.59 -8.56 11.60
CA THR A 114 13.59 -7.93 12.48
C THR A 114 12.17 -8.28 12.06
N PHE A 115 11.89 -8.35 10.75
CA PHE A 115 10.62 -8.85 10.23
C PHE A 115 10.42 -10.34 10.52
N ASP A 116 11.45 -11.17 10.25
CA ASP A 116 11.40 -12.59 10.56
C ASP A 116 11.22 -12.87 12.06
N ALA A 117 11.69 -11.97 12.95
CA ALA A 117 11.45 -12.07 14.38
C ALA A 117 9.96 -11.86 14.71
N ILE A 118 9.31 -10.86 14.09
CA ILE A 118 7.87 -10.64 14.21
C ILE A 118 7.09 -11.88 13.73
N VAL A 119 7.43 -12.41 12.57
CA VAL A 119 6.75 -13.59 11.99
C VAL A 119 6.77 -14.78 12.96
N ARG A 120 7.89 -14.99 13.68
CA ARG A 120 8.01 -16.10 14.65
C ARG A 120 7.07 -15.94 15.84
N THR A 121 6.83 -14.75 16.32
CA THR A 121 6.01 -14.46 17.50
C THR A 121 4.57 -14.09 17.15
N LEU A 122 4.27 -13.81 15.89
CA LEU A 122 2.95 -13.39 15.44
C LEU A 122 1.86 -14.38 15.84
N PHE A 123 2.14 -15.67 15.78
CA PHE A 123 1.19 -16.74 16.10
C PHE A 123 1.20 -17.16 17.57
N ASP A 124 2.01 -16.52 18.42
CA ASP A 124 1.94 -16.70 19.88
C ASP A 124 0.72 -15.98 20.46
N GLU A 125 0.16 -15.01 19.74
CA GLU A 125 -1.10 -14.37 20.09
C GLU A 125 -2.29 -15.27 19.70
N GLU A 126 -3.24 -15.45 20.62
CA GLU A 126 -4.48 -16.16 20.37
C GLU A 126 -5.47 -15.24 19.62
N ASP A 127 -6.30 -15.82 18.73
CA ASP A 127 -7.42 -15.15 18.06
C ASP A 127 -7.08 -13.98 17.11
N ILE A 128 -6.19 -14.21 16.17
CA ILE A 128 -5.94 -13.26 15.07
C ILE A 128 -7.04 -13.39 14.01
N ASP A 129 -7.80 -12.33 13.75
CA ASP A 129 -8.86 -12.30 12.72
C ASP A 129 -8.36 -11.85 11.34
N GLY A 130 -7.15 -11.27 11.24
CA GLY A 130 -6.53 -10.89 9.96
C GLY A 130 -5.25 -10.08 10.11
N VAL A 131 -4.49 -9.98 9.04
CA VAL A 131 -3.18 -9.32 9.03
C VAL A 131 -3.04 -8.34 7.87
N LEU A 132 -2.59 -7.11 8.18
CA LEU A 132 -2.10 -6.14 7.19
C LEU A 132 -0.58 -6.30 7.08
N ILE A 133 -0.08 -6.61 5.89
CA ILE A 133 1.34 -6.95 5.69
C ILE A 133 2.02 -5.89 4.82
N ALA A 134 2.99 -5.18 5.39
CA ALA A 134 3.90 -4.34 4.63
C ALA A 134 4.90 -5.23 3.85
N THR A 135 4.92 -5.11 2.52
CA THR A 135 5.54 -6.08 1.62
C THR A 135 6.97 -5.75 1.19
N LEU A 136 7.83 -5.31 2.14
CA LEU A 136 9.21 -4.96 1.82
C LEU A 136 10.11 -6.18 1.55
N PHE A 137 9.96 -7.24 2.33
CA PHE A 137 10.81 -8.44 2.27
C PHE A 137 10.06 -9.59 1.62
N THR A 138 10.01 -9.61 0.29
CA THR A 138 9.18 -10.51 -0.51
C THR A 138 9.23 -11.96 -0.03
N ASP A 139 10.43 -12.54 0.14
CA ASP A 139 10.56 -13.95 0.54
C ASP A 139 9.97 -14.25 1.92
N SER A 140 10.15 -13.33 2.87
CA SER A 140 9.61 -13.48 4.23
C SER A 140 8.11 -13.27 4.25
N VAL A 141 7.59 -12.33 3.44
CA VAL A 141 6.15 -12.10 3.28
C VAL A 141 5.47 -13.31 2.66
N VAL A 142 6.05 -13.92 1.61
CA VAL A 142 5.53 -15.16 1.00
C VAL A 142 5.47 -16.30 2.02
N ARG A 143 6.50 -16.47 2.86
CA ARG A 143 6.47 -17.48 3.94
C ARG A 143 5.34 -17.20 4.93
N LEU A 144 5.21 -15.94 5.39
CA LEU A 144 4.12 -15.53 6.29
C LEU A 144 2.76 -15.78 5.66
N SER A 145 2.56 -15.41 4.39
CA SER A 145 1.30 -15.59 3.68
C SER A 145 0.85 -17.06 3.65
N ARG A 146 1.79 -17.96 3.37
CA ARG A 146 1.50 -19.41 3.37
C ARG A 146 1.18 -19.96 4.75
N GLU A 147 1.78 -19.42 5.81
CA GLU A 147 1.42 -19.79 7.19
C GLU A 147 0.04 -19.27 7.58
N LEU A 148 -0.34 -18.08 7.13
CA LEU A 148 -1.67 -17.50 7.32
C LEU A 148 -2.73 -18.31 6.56
N ASP A 149 -2.46 -18.67 5.30
CA ASP A 149 -3.33 -19.54 4.49
C ASP A 149 -3.57 -20.90 5.19
N ALA A 150 -2.52 -21.52 5.72
CA ALA A 150 -2.62 -22.79 6.41
C ALA A 150 -3.46 -22.74 7.70
N ARG A 151 -3.71 -21.55 8.23
CA ARG A 151 -4.51 -21.27 9.44
C ARG A 151 -5.86 -20.63 9.14
N ASP A 152 -6.21 -20.46 7.85
CA ASP A 152 -7.41 -19.75 7.40
C ASP A 152 -7.49 -18.30 7.95
N ILE A 153 -6.34 -17.62 8.17
CA ILE A 153 -6.26 -16.24 8.61
C ILE A 153 -6.17 -15.34 7.37
N PRO A 154 -7.17 -14.48 7.13
CA PRO A 154 -7.15 -13.58 5.99
C PRO A 154 -6.08 -12.49 6.14
N TYR A 155 -5.51 -12.07 5.00
CA TYR A 155 -4.53 -10.98 4.99
C TYR A 155 -4.66 -10.08 3.77
N VAL A 156 -4.12 -8.88 3.88
CA VAL A 156 -4.01 -7.89 2.80
C VAL A 156 -2.58 -7.40 2.70
N TYR A 157 -2.17 -7.03 1.49
CA TYR A 157 -0.87 -6.42 1.25
C TYR A 157 -0.94 -4.90 1.22
N VAL A 158 0.09 -4.26 1.73
CA VAL A 158 0.27 -2.80 1.72
C VAL A 158 1.64 -2.47 1.11
N ASP A 159 1.68 -1.46 0.25
CA ASP A 159 2.82 -0.90 -0.46
C ASP A 159 3.17 -1.60 -1.77
N SER A 160 3.50 -2.88 -1.79
CA SER A 160 3.87 -3.62 -3.00
C SER A 160 3.05 -4.90 -3.16
N ASN A 161 2.60 -5.17 -4.38
CA ASN A 161 1.88 -6.41 -4.67
C ASN A 161 2.85 -7.59 -4.86
N ILE A 162 2.45 -8.75 -4.35
CA ILE A 162 3.13 -10.03 -4.59
C ILE A 162 2.12 -10.95 -5.27
N VAL A 163 2.38 -11.26 -6.54
CA VAL A 163 1.49 -12.10 -7.34
C VAL A 163 1.67 -13.57 -7.01
N GLY A 164 0.57 -14.31 -6.96
CA GLY A 164 0.59 -15.77 -6.78
C GLY A 164 0.28 -16.26 -5.36
N GLU A 165 0.01 -15.36 -4.42
CA GLU A 165 -0.48 -15.66 -3.07
C GLU A 165 -1.99 -15.38 -2.97
N HIS A 166 -2.63 -15.68 -1.81
CA HIS A 166 -4.08 -15.63 -1.63
C HIS A 166 -4.58 -14.41 -0.82
N GLN A 167 -3.85 -13.28 -0.89
CA GLN A 167 -4.28 -12.05 -0.24
C GLN A 167 -5.68 -11.62 -0.67
N LEU A 168 -6.50 -11.14 0.28
CA LEU A 168 -7.85 -10.63 -0.01
C LEU A 168 -7.83 -9.37 -0.85
N ALA A 169 -6.83 -8.51 -0.65
CA ALA A 169 -6.67 -7.25 -1.34
C ALA A 169 -5.22 -6.78 -1.29
N TYR A 170 -4.92 -5.83 -2.16
CA TYR A 170 -3.68 -5.07 -2.18
C TYR A 170 -3.99 -3.57 -2.15
N PHE A 171 -3.30 -2.86 -1.29
CA PHE A 171 -3.37 -1.40 -1.16
C PHE A 171 -2.01 -0.79 -1.48
N GLY A 172 -1.88 -0.25 -2.66
CA GLY A 172 -0.65 0.35 -3.16
C GLY A 172 -0.82 0.85 -4.59
N THR A 173 0.30 1.20 -5.23
CA THR A 173 0.31 1.66 -6.63
C THR A 173 0.68 0.52 -7.57
N GLU A 174 0.11 0.52 -8.79
CA GLU A 174 0.60 -0.32 -9.88
C GLU A 174 2.01 0.12 -10.25
N SER A 175 3.01 -0.58 -9.69
CA SER A 175 4.40 -0.14 -9.70
C SER A 175 4.99 -0.05 -11.11
N TYR A 176 4.65 -0.99 -11.99
CA TYR A 176 5.09 -0.96 -13.37
C TYR A 176 4.54 0.28 -14.10
N ASP A 177 3.24 0.52 -14.00
CA ASP A 177 2.58 1.67 -14.63
C ASP A 177 3.09 2.98 -14.06
N ALA A 178 3.37 3.02 -12.75
CA ALA A 178 3.96 4.20 -12.10
C ALA A 178 5.36 4.51 -12.66
N GLY A 179 6.17 3.50 -12.93
CA GLY A 179 7.46 3.67 -13.60
C GLY A 179 7.31 4.17 -15.04
N PHE A 180 6.39 3.58 -15.79
CA PHE A 180 6.07 3.99 -17.17
C PHE A 180 5.62 5.46 -17.24
N ILE A 181 4.75 5.89 -16.32
CA ILE A 181 4.30 7.28 -16.21
C ILE A 181 5.46 8.22 -15.84
N ALA A 182 6.34 7.81 -14.93
CA ALA A 182 7.51 8.60 -14.55
C ALA A 182 8.44 8.87 -15.74
N ALA A 183 8.69 7.85 -16.57
CA ALA A 183 9.46 8.02 -17.81
C ALA A 183 8.77 8.98 -18.78
N LYS A 184 7.46 8.84 -18.97
CA LYS A 184 6.67 9.75 -19.81
C LYS A 184 6.74 11.20 -19.35
N LEU A 185 6.62 11.44 -18.05
CA LEU A 185 6.72 12.79 -17.48
C LEU A 185 8.13 13.36 -17.66
N LEU A 186 9.16 12.56 -17.41
CA LEU A 186 10.54 12.99 -17.57
C LEU A 186 10.86 13.32 -19.03
N MET A 187 10.53 12.41 -19.95
CA MET A 187 10.76 12.58 -21.39
C MET A 187 10.05 13.80 -21.99
N SER A 188 8.90 14.19 -21.42
CA SER A 188 8.18 15.40 -21.89
C SER A 188 8.94 16.71 -21.62
N GLN A 189 10.00 16.66 -20.80
CA GLN A 189 10.81 17.80 -20.39
C GLN A 189 12.26 17.74 -20.90
N LEU A 190 12.65 16.63 -21.52
CA LEU A 190 14.03 16.40 -21.99
C LEU A 190 14.19 16.63 -23.49
N GLY A 191 15.41 16.98 -23.89
CA GLY A 191 15.82 16.97 -25.29
C GLY A 191 16.08 15.54 -25.81
N SER A 192 16.10 15.38 -27.13
CA SER A 192 16.27 14.05 -27.77
C SER A 192 17.61 13.35 -27.49
N HIS A 193 18.61 14.11 -27.04
CA HIS A 193 19.98 13.61 -26.78
C HIS A 193 20.40 13.73 -25.31
N SER A 194 19.45 14.00 -24.42
CA SER A 194 19.69 14.06 -22.98
C SER A 194 19.98 12.69 -22.42
N ASP A 195 20.90 12.60 -21.46
CA ASP A 195 21.12 11.37 -20.70
C ASP A 195 20.26 11.39 -19.42
N ILE A 196 19.95 10.22 -18.88
CA ILE A 196 19.12 10.05 -17.69
C ILE A 196 19.93 9.37 -16.59
N LEU A 197 19.82 9.89 -15.35
CA LEU A 197 20.36 9.27 -14.14
C LEU A 197 19.25 8.54 -13.39
N ILE A 198 19.41 7.25 -13.20
CA ILE A 198 18.61 6.43 -12.28
C ILE A 198 19.38 6.29 -10.97
N SER A 199 18.79 6.79 -9.88
CA SER A 199 19.37 6.67 -8.55
C SER A 199 18.62 5.60 -7.75
N ARG A 200 19.33 4.83 -6.96
CA ARG A 200 18.76 3.86 -6.02
C ARG A 200 19.40 3.96 -4.65
N ILE A 201 18.62 3.75 -3.61
CA ILE A 201 19.13 3.67 -2.25
C ILE A 201 19.60 2.25 -1.99
N VAL A 202 20.84 2.10 -1.57
CA VAL A 202 21.38 0.81 -1.11
C VAL A 202 21.61 0.85 0.39
N HIS A 203 21.25 -0.21 1.06
CA HIS A 203 21.54 -0.42 2.46
C HIS A 203 22.18 -1.80 2.65
N SER A 204 23.39 -1.83 3.18
CA SER A 204 24.11 -3.09 3.49
C SER A 204 24.14 -4.11 2.35
N GLY A 205 24.24 -3.66 1.09
CA GLY A 205 24.38 -4.53 -0.08
C GLY A 205 23.12 -5.32 -0.48
N LYS A 206 21.95 -4.98 0.03
CA LYS A 206 20.68 -5.64 -0.32
C LYS A 206 20.00 -5.02 -1.54
N ASN A 207 19.32 -5.87 -2.29
CA ASN A 207 18.61 -5.53 -3.53
C ASN A 207 17.41 -4.60 -3.31
N ASP A 208 17.03 -3.90 -4.38
CA ASP A 208 15.82 -3.10 -4.46
C ASP A 208 14.57 -3.90 -4.03
N SER A 209 13.60 -3.19 -3.46
CA SER A 209 12.26 -3.73 -3.23
C SER A 209 11.63 -4.18 -4.54
N ASN A 210 10.67 -5.09 -4.48
CA ASN A 210 9.91 -5.51 -5.67
C ASN A 210 9.25 -4.31 -6.37
N GLN A 211 8.79 -3.33 -5.60
CA GLN A 211 8.24 -2.08 -6.10
C GLN A 211 9.27 -1.30 -6.95
N GLY A 212 10.50 -1.12 -6.45
CA GLY A 212 11.56 -0.40 -7.17
C GLY A 212 11.95 -1.09 -8.48
N LYS A 213 12.01 -2.43 -8.48
CA LYS A 213 12.28 -3.22 -9.68
C LYS A 213 11.19 -3.03 -10.74
N ASN A 214 9.93 -3.17 -10.36
CA ASN A 214 8.80 -3.03 -11.28
C ASN A 214 8.70 -1.59 -11.83
N ARG A 215 8.94 -0.57 -10.99
CA ARG A 215 9.01 0.83 -11.45
C ARG A 215 10.13 1.04 -12.46
N LYS A 216 11.31 0.50 -12.20
CA LYS A 216 12.44 0.57 -13.16
C LYS A 216 12.11 -0.13 -14.47
N GLU A 217 11.48 -1.31 -14.42
CA GLU A 217 11.08 -2.05 -15.61
C GLU A 217 10.10 -1.24 -16.46
N GLY A 218 9.01 -0.73 -15.88
CA GLY A 218 8.05 0.13 -16.58
C GLY A 218 8.68 1.40 -17.13
N PHE A 219 9.59 2.02 -16.39
CA PHE A 219 10.36 3.19 -16.84
C PHE A 219 11.20 2.88 -18.08
N CYS A 220 11.99 1.82 -18.06
CA CYS A 220 12.82 1.40 -19.18
C CYS A 220 11.98 0.95 -20.38
N GLN A 221 10.83 0.32 -20.15
CA GLN A 221 9.92 -0.08 -21.23
C GLN A 221 9.43 1.15 -22.02
N TYR A 222 8.96 2.20 -21.32
CA TYR A 222 8.55 3.44 -21.98
C TYR A 222 9.67 4.05 -22.83
N LEU A 223 10.89 4.15 -22.27
CA LEU A 223 12.04 4.68 -23.01
C LEU A 223 12.33 3.87 -24.29
N THR A 224 12.22 2.54 -24.21
CA THR A 224 12.41 1.65 -25.35
C THR A 224 11.33 1.87 -26.41
N GLU A 225 10.06 1.96 -26.01
CA GLU A 225 8.94 2.19 -26.92
C GLU A 225 9.00 3.54 -27.62
N GLN A 226 9.57 4.55 -26.96
CA GLN A 226 9.75 5.90 -27.55
C GLN A 226 11.06 6.06 -28.34
N GLY A 227 11.88 5.00 -28.45
CA GLY A 227 13.15 5.04 -29.17
C GLY A 227 14.14 6.01 -28.53
N PHE A 228 14.24 6.02 -27.20
CA PHE A 228 15.18 6.87 -26.48
C PHE A 228 16.62 6.59 -26.92
N GLU A 229 17.35 7.62 -27.33
CA GLU A 229 18.70 7.53 -27.86
C GLU A 229 19.79 7.98 -26.89
N GLY A 230 19.42 8.52 -25.73
CA GLY A 230 20.35 8.93 -24.66
C GLY A 230 20.90 7.73 -23.88
N ASN A 231 21.86 8.00 -23.01
CA ASN A 231 22.39 6.99 -22.11
C ASN A 231 21.64 6.99 -20.78
N ILE A 232 21.51 5.81 -20.20
CA ILE A 232 21.03 5.63 -18.84
C ILE A 232 22.23 5.36 -17.94
N HIS A 233 22.42 6.25 -16.96
CA HIS A 233 23.45 6.10 -15.92
C HIS A 233 22.80 5.66 -14.63
N GLU A 234 23.49 4.86 -13.83
CA GLU A 234 22.96 4.38 -12.55
C GLU A 234 23.92 4.78 -11.42
N VAL A 235 23.36 5.20 -10.29
CA VAL A 235 24.11 5.53 -9.09
C VAL A 235 23.48 4.93 -7.85
N GLU A 236 24.30 4.38 -6.97
CA GLU A 236 23.91 3.92 -5.66
C GLU A 236 24.16 5.02 -4.63
N LEU A 237 23.12 5.33 -3.86
CA LEU A 237 23.13 6.32 -2.79
C LEU A 237 22.80 5.64 -1.45
N ARG A 238 23.14 6.31 -0.35
CA ARG A 238 22.88 5.85 1.02
C ARG A 238 21.93 6.80 1.73
N ILE A 239 21.06 6.25 2.57
CA ILE A 239 20.00 7.05 3.21
C ILE A 239 20.55 8.12 4.17
N ASP A 240 21.58 7.82 4.94
CA ASP A 240 22.10 8.67 6.00
C ASP A 240 23.60 9.05 5.78
N ASP A 241 24.08 9.08 4.52
CA ASP A 241 25.49 9.37 4.20
C ASP A 241 25.58 10.44 3.09
N THR A 242 25.33 11.69 3.49
CA THR A 242 25.31 12.83 2.56
C THR A 242 26.64 13.04 1.86
N ASP A 243 27.76 12.91 2.58
CA ASP A 243 29.10 13.12 2.02
C ASP A 243 29.41 12.07 0.94
N TYR A 244 29.10 10.82 1.20
CA TYR A 244 29.23 9.75 0.20
C TYR A 244 28.35 10.03 -1.01
N ASN A 245 27.09 10.41 -0.79
CA ASN A 245 26.16 10.68 -1.88
C ASN A 245 26.64 11.83 -2.77
N PHE A 246 27.09 12.90 -2.16
CA PHE A 246 27.61 14.06 -2.90
C PHE A 246 28.86 13.72 -3.69
N ALA A 247 29.80 12.99 -3.11
CA ALA A 247 31.00 12.56 -3.80
C ALA A 247 30.66 11.68 -5.03
N ARG A 248 29.72 10.72 -4.88
CA ARG A 248 29.28 9.86 -5.99
C ARG A 248 28.55 10.63 -7.08
N LEU A 249 27.69 11.57 -6.70
CA LEU A 249 26.96 12.41 -7.65
C LEU A 249 27.90 13.38 -8.36
N ASP A 250 28.85 14.00 -7.67
CA ASP A 250 29.86 14.87 -8.28
C ASP A 250 30.69 14.11 -9.32
N GLU A 251 31.04 12.84 -9.05
CA GLU A 251 31.77 11.98 -9.98
C GLU A 251 30.95 11.71 -11.24
N ILE A 252 29.68 11.29 -11.08
CA ILE A 252 28.84 10.87 -12.21
C ILE A 252 28.43 12.06 -13.10
N PHE A 253 28.06 13.19 -12.49
CA PHE A 253 27.70 14.40 -13.26
C PHE A 253 28.88 15.02 -13.99
N ARG A 254 30.11 14.96 -13.39
CA ARG A 254 31.34 15.40 -14.06
C ARG A 254 31.70 14.52 -15.25
N ALA A 255 31.55 13.20 -15.11
CA ALA A 255 31.85 12.25 -16.18
C ALA A 255 30.79 12.30 -17.31
N ASN A 256 29.56 12.70 -17.00
CA ASN A 256 28.42 12.63 -17.91
C ASN A 256 27.66 13.98 -17.96
N PRO A 257 28.20 15.01 -18.61
CA PRO A 257 27.62 16.36 -18.61
C PRO A 257 26.31 16.49 -19.40
N ARG A 258 25.87 15.44 -20.09
CA ARG A 258 24.58 15.40 -20.80
C ARG A 258 23.44 14.86 -19.93
N ILE A 259 23.68 14.58 -18.65
CA ILE A 259 22.61 14.19 -17.74
C ILE A 259 21.71 15.43 -17.49
N GLU A 260 20.51 15.40 -18.04
CA GLU A 260 19.48 16.44 -17.88
C GLU A 260 18.21 15.89 -17.25
N GLY A 261 18.11 14.55 -17.10
CA GLY A 261 17.02 13.88 -16.43
C GLY A 261 17.50 13.02 -15.28
N ALA A 262 16.70 12.92 -14.22
CA ALA A 262 17.01 12.09 -13.07
C ALA A 262 15.74 11.49 -12.48
N VAL A 263 15.83 10.26 -11.96
CA VAL A 263 14.72 9.56 -11.32
C VAL A 263 15.22 8.74 -10.14
N ILE A 264 14.37 8.64 -9.10
CA ILE A 264 14.52 7.72 -7.99
C ILE A 264 13.18 7.03 -7.73
N PHE A 265 13.20 5.68 -7.60
CA PHE A 265 11.98 4.88 -7.59
C PHE A 265 11.38 4.64 -6.19
N ASN A 266 11.76 5.44 -5.22
CA ASN A 266 11.23 5.39 -3.86
C ASN A 266 10.97 6.80 -3.30
N SER A 267 10.56 6.89 -2.04
CA SER A 267 10.20 8.12 -1.34
C SER A 267 11.37 9.06 -1.00
N THR A 268 12.61 8.78 -1.44
CA THR A 268 13.80 9.52 -1.01
C THR A 268 14.33 10.51 -2.07
N CYS A 269 13.47 11.01 -2.96
CA CYS A 269 13.92 11.91 -4.03
C CYS A 269 14.53 13.21 -3.50
N TYR A 270 14.23 13.59 -2.25
CA TYR A 270 14.85 14.73 -1.57
C TYR A 270 16.39 14.62 -1.49
N ILE A 271 16.96 13.41 -1.45
CA ILE A 271 18.43 13.22 -1.42
C ILE A 271 19.06 13.78 -2.69
N LEU A 272 18.51 13.39 -3.84
CA LEU A 272 18.98 13.86 -5.13
C LEU A 272 18.60 15.33 -5.37
N GLY A 273 17.38 15.73 -4.99
CA GLY A 273 16.91 17.11 -5.13
C GLY A 273 17.76 18.11 -4.36
N ASN A 274 18.12 17.81 -3.11
CA ASN A 274 19.01 18.63 -2.30
C ASN A 274 20.41 18.77 -2.96
N TYR A 275 20.96 17.69 -3.48
CA TYR A 275 22.21 17.73 -4.22
C TYR A 275 22.11 18.65 -5.45
N LEU A 276 21.09 18.48 -6.28
CA LEU A 276 20.89 19.31 -7.49
C LEU A 276 20.80 20.79 -7.15
N LYS A 277 20.04 21.12 -6.10
CA LYS A 277 19.87 22.49 -5.60
C LYS A 277 21.20 23.07 -5.09
N GLU A 278 21.97 22.31 -4.30
CA GLU A 278 23.26 22.78 -3.74
C GLU A 278 24.33 22.97 -4.81
N ARG A 279 24.30 22.16 -5.88
CA ARG A 279 25.21 22.30 -7.02
C ARG A 279 24.73 23.27 -8.12
N GLY A 280 23.55 23.88 -7.95
CA GLY A 280 22.97 24.79 -8.95
C GLY A 280 22.65 24.10 -10.28
N LEU A 281 22.29 22.81 -10.24
CA LEU A 281 21.97 22.00 -11.44
C LEU A 281 20.46 22.12 -11.78
N GLU A 282 19.95 23.34 -11.92
CA GLU A 282 18.51 23.65 -12.14
C GLU A 282 17.98 23.15 -13.50
N ASN A 283 18.87 22.88 -14.45
CA ASN A 283 18.51 22.29 -15.74
C ASN A 283 18.15 20.80 -15.65
N VAL A 284 18.59 20.09 -14.61
CA VAL A 284 18.29 18.68 -14.44
C VAL A 284 16.86 18.48 -13.93
N LYS A 285 16.04 17.79 -14.71
CA LYS A 285 14.65 17.47 -14.37
C LYS A 285 14.59 16.23 -13.49
N LEU A 286 14.02 16.36 -12.30
CA LEU A 286 13.90 15.27 -11.32
C LEU A 286 12.47 14.77 -11.23
N VAL A 287 12.28 13.46 -11.37
CA VAL A 287 11.03 12.77 -11.07
C VAL A 287 11.25 11.87 -9.86
N GLY A 288 10.37 11.96 -8.88
CA GLY A 288 10.36 11.14 -7.68
C GLY A 288 8.96 10.68 -7.33
N TYR A 289 8.84 10.01 -6.20
CA TYR A 289 7.58 9.45 -5.69
C TYR A 289 7.28 10.01 -4.31
N ASP A 290 6.02 9.93 -3.94
CA ASP A 290 5.46 10.24 -2.64
C ASP A 290 5.54 11.73 -2.23
N LEU A 291 4.39 12.28 -1.86
CA LEU A 291 4.24 13.67 -1.43
C LEU A 291 4.55 13.85 0.07
N ILE A 292 5.70 13.33 0.51
CA ILE A 292 6.18 13.58 1.87
C ILE A 292 6.83 14.96 2.00
N GLY A 293 6.82 15.54 3.21
CA GLY A 293 7.28 16.91 3.44
C GLY A 293 8.69 17.20 2.92
N LYS A 294 9.62 16.24 3.04
CA LYS A 294 10.99 16.37 2.52
C LYS A 294 11.04 16.48 0.98
N ASN A 295 10.14 15.80 0.27
CA ASN A 295 10.10 15.81 -1.19
C ASN A 295 9.41 17.05 -1.76
N THR A 296 8.47 17.64 -1.02
CA THR A 296 7.69 18.81 -1.47
C THR A 296 8.37 20.15 -1.18
N GLN A 297 9.49 20.16 -0.47
CA GLN A 297 10.29 21.35 -0.14
C GLN A 297 11.50 21.57 -1.06
N LEU A 298 11.62 20.80 -2.12
CA LEU A 298 12.73 20.84 -3.09
C LEU A 298 12.74 22.07 -3.99
#